data_4e8e6b8c52d314ca95f75485a63a580d
#
_entry.id   4e8e6b8c52d314ca95f75485a63a580d
#
_cell.length_a   1.000
_cell.length_b   1.000
_cell.length_c   1.000
_cell.angle_alpha   90.00
_cell.angle_beta   90.00
_cell.angle_gamma   90.00
#
_symmetry.space_group_name_H-M   'P 1'
#
loop_
_entity.id
_entity.type
_entity.pdbx_description
1 polymer ?
#
loop_
_entity_poly.entity_id
_entity_poly.type
_entity_poly.pdbx_seq_one_letter_code
_entity_poly.pdbx_strand_id
1 'polypeptide(L)'
;MIIPAIDLIDGQVVRLYQGDYNQQTTFDLSPLAQLLSYQDQGANLLHIVDLTGAKNPRKRQTQLIASLVKGLDTPIQVGGGIRTEAQVSELLEIGVSRVVIGSLAVNEPELVKSWFLKYGSDAICLALDVNINDQGEKIVAVSGWQSGGGKTLESLVAEFQTVGLKHALVTDISRDGTLKGANNALYQEISATYPDINWQASGGIATLEDVTAVKNSGANGIIIGKALLINQFTVKEAIECWPNA
;
A
#
# COMPACT_ATOMS: atom_id res chain seq x y z
N MET A 1 0.24 -1.48 -13.04
CA MET A 1 1.41 -0.56 -12.92
C MET A 1 2.35 -1.05 -11.83
N ILE A 2 3.64 -0.71 -11.91
CA ILE A 2 4.62 -0.97 -10.84
C ILE A 2 4.60 0.19 -9.86
N ILE A 3 4.50 -0.11 -8.55
CA ILE A 3 4.42 0.87 -7.46
C ILE A 3 5.56 0.56 -6.48
N PRO A 4 6.74 1.15 -6.66
CA PRO A 4 7.84 0.98 -5.71
C PRO A 4 7.47 1.58 -4.36
N ALA A 5 7.87 0.87 -3.27
CA ALA A 5 7.50 1.23 -1.91
C ALA A 5 8.70 1.35 -0.98
N ILE A 6 8.64 2.32 -0.07
CA ILE A 6 9.52 2.41 1.09
C ILE A 6 8.71 2.60 2.38
N ASP A 7 9.19 1.98 3.44
CA ASP A 7 8.71 2.20 4.80
C ASP A 7 9.68 3.13 5.53
N LEU A 8 9.14 4.05 6.33
CA LEU A 8 9.92 5.05 7.06
C LEU A 8 9.72 4.94 8.56
N ILE A 9 10.83 4.82 9.31
CA ILE A 9 10.88 5.00 10.77
C ILE A 9 11.94 6.04 11.09
N ASP A 10 11.53 7.11 11.77
CA ASP A 10 12.41 8.21 12.23
C ASP A 10 13.38 8.72 11.13
N GLY A 11 12.85 8.87 9.91
CA GLY A 11 13.60 9.37 8.76
C GLY A 11 14.41 8.33 8.00
N GLN A 12 14.45 7.09 8.46
CA GLN A 12 15.23 6.01 7.85
C GLN A 12 14.34 5.09 7.00
N VAL A 13 14.90 4.60 5.90
CA VAL A 13 14.27 3.53 5.11
C VAL A 13 14.42 2.20 5.84
N VAL A 14 13.31 1.55 6.10
CA VAL A 14 13.27 0.29 6.84
C VAL A 14 12.41 -0.76 6.13
N ARG A 15 12.48 -2.00 6.61
CA ARG A 15 11.51 -3.04 6.31
C ARG A 15 11.24 -3.87 7.56
N LEU A 16 9.97 -4.11 7.84
CA LEU A 16 9.54 -5.03 8.89
C LEU A 16 9.30 -6.42 8.28
N TYR A 17 9.58 -7.47 9.03
CA TYR A 17 9.17 -8.83 8.66
C TYR A 17 7.76 -9.06 9.18
N GLN A 18 6.80 -9.28 8.29
CA GLN A 18 5.37 -9.48 8.61
C GLN A 18 4.81 -8.43 9.61
N GLY A 19 5.20 -7.16 9.45
CA GLY A 19 4.73 -6.05 10.29
C GLY A 19 5.30 -5.99 11.71
N ASP A 20 6.22 -6.90 12.08
CA ASP A 20 6.81 -6.94 13.42
C ASP A 20 7.92 -5.90 13.59
N TYR A 21 7.69 -4.91 14.45
CA TYR A 21 8.65 -3.84 14.77
C TYR A 21 9.94 -4.36 15.45
N ASN A 22 9.91 -5.57 16.05
CA ASN A 22 11.10 -6.18 16.64
C ASN A 22 11.97 -6.88 15.58
N GLN A 23 11.46 -7.07 14.37
CA GLN A 23 12.16 -7.68 13.24
C GLN A 23 12.36 -6.65 12.12
N GLN A 24 12.92 -5.50 12.49
CA GLN A 24 13.24 -4.39 11.59
C GLN A 24 14.59 -4.59 10.93
N THR A 25 14.66 -4.43 9.62
CA THR A 25 15.89 -4.19 8.86
C THR A 25 15.95 -2.72 8.47
N THR A 26 17.05 -2.06 8.77
CA THR A 26 17.30 -0.67 8.35
C THR A 26 18.25 -0.66 7.17
N PHE A 27 17.95 0.18 6.17
CA PHE A 27 18.78 0.39 4.99
C PHE A 27 19.47 1.74 5.10
N ASP A 28 20.77 1.77 4.89
CA ASP A 28 21.56 3.03 4.87
C ASP A 28 21.36 3.73 3.51
N LEU A 29 20.14 4.24 3.31
CA LEU A 29 19.69 4.87 2.07
C LEU A 29 18.99 6.19 2.40
N SER A 30 19.28 7.24 1.63
CA SER A 30 18.47 8.46 1.66
C SER A 30 17.10 8.18 1.09
N PRO A 31 15.98 8.44 1.81
CA PRO A 31 14.64 8.25 1.28
C PRO A 31 14.41 8.97 -0.05
N LEU A 32 14.86 10.24 -0.15
CA LEU A 32 14.71 11.02 -1.39
C LEU A 32 15.52 10.43 -2.54
N ALA A 33 16.79 10.07 -2.31
CA ALA A 33 17.63 9.48 -3.37
C ALA A 33 17.06 8.15 -3.86
N GLN A 34 16.51 7.34 -2.95
CA GLN A 34 15.88 6.07 -3.32
C GLN A 34 14.62 6.28 -4.17
N LEU A 35 13.77 7.21 -3.78
CA LEU A 35 12.54 7.52 -4.54
C LEU A 35 12.85 8.17 -5.90
N LEU A 36 13.86 9.05 -5.98
CA LEU A 36 14.36 9.60 -7.24
C LEU A 36 14.86 8.47 -8.16
N SER A 37 15.63 7.53 -7.63
CA SER A 37 16.08 6.37 -8.41
C SER A 37 14.90 5.55 -8.97
N TYR A 38 13.81 5.42 -8.23
CA TYR A 38 12.60 4.75 -8.71
C TYR A 38 11.88 5.57 -9.80
N GLN A 39 11.79 6.89 -9.62
CA GLN A 39 11.25 7.82 -10.61
C GLN A 39 12.03 7.75 -11.93
N ASP A 40 13.37 7.84 -11.86
CA ASP A 40 14.25 7.82 -13.03
C ASP A 40 14.17 6.50 -13.81
N GLN A 41 13.79 5.42 -13.13
CA GLN A 41 13.53 4.11 -13.74
C GLN A 41 12.10 3.99 -14.32
N GLY A 42 11.27 5.03 -14.23
CA GLY A 42 9.96 5.12 -14.88
C GLY A 42 8.76 4.76 -13.99
N ALA A 43 8.92 4.77 -12.68
CA ALA A 43 7.76 4.61 -11.78
C ALA A 43 6.72 5.71 -12.00
N ASN A 44 5.44 5.35 -12.12
CA ASN A 44 4.33 6.29 -12.31
C ASN A 44 3.54 6.59 -11.03
N LEU A 45 3.81 5.87 -9.97
CA LEU A 45 3.27 6.06 -8.63
C LEU A 45 4.27 5.49 -7.62
N LEU A 46 4.51 6.21 -6.53
CA LEU A 46 5.34 5.77 -5.42
C LEU A 46 4.48 5.53 -4.18
N HIS A 47 4.89 4.57 -3.34
CA HIS A 47 4.20 4.28 -2.08
C HIS A 47 5.12 4.51 -0.89
N ILE A 48 4.63 5.26 0.10
CA ILE A 48 5.34 5.53 1.36
C ILE A 48 4.48 5.08 2.53
N VAL A 49 5.06 4.34 3.45
CA VAL A 49 4.45 4.01 4.73
C VAL A 49 5.17 4.73 5.86
N ASP A 50 4.49 5.65 6.54
CA ASP A 50 4.96 6.30 7.75
C ASP A 50 4.72 5.39 8.97
N LEU A 51 5.68 4.50 9.24
CA LEU A 51 5.60 3.57 10.36
C LEU A 51 5.76 4.27 11.73
N THR A 52 6.47 5.42 11.78
CA THR A 52 6.51 6.26 12.99
C THR A 52 5.12 6.80 13.31
N GLY A 53 4.42 7.34 12.31
CA GLY A 53 3.03 7.79 12.44
C GLY A 53 2.05 6.65 12.73
N ALA A 54 2.29 5.46 12.18
CA ALA A 54 1.48 4.27 12.47
C ALA A 54 1.57 3.87 13.94
N LYS A 55 2.78 3.85 14.51
CA LYS A 55 3.05 3.53 15.92
C LYS A 55 2.58 4.65 16.85
N ASN A 56 2.84 5.90 16.49
CA ASN A 56 2.45 7.07 17.27
C ASN A 56 1.99 8.22 16.35
N PRO A 57 0.68 8.46 16.21
CA PRO A 57 0.13 9.47 15.32
C PRO A 57 0.61 10.90 15.58
N ARG A 58 1.04 11.20 16.84
CA ARG A 58 1.60 12.52 17.21
C ARG A 58 3.02 12.71 16.68
N LYS A 59 3.69 11.64 16.26
CA LYS A 59 5.07 11.66 15.72
C LYS A 59 5.10 11.44 14.20
N ARG A 60 3.97 11.65 13.53
CA ARG A 60 3.90 11.56 12.06
C ARG A 60 5.02 12.39 11.43
N GLN A 61 5.66 11.84 10.40
CA GLN A 61 6.79 12.43 9.71
C GLN A 61 6.36 13.42 8.60
N THR A 62 5.33 14.25 8.86
CA THR A 62 4.73 15.14 7.86
C THR A 62 5.75 16.05 7.17
N GLN A 63 6.71 16.62 7.91
CA GLN A 63 7.74 17.49 7.32
C GLN A 63 8.66 16.73 6.36
N LEU A 64 9.04 15.51 6.72
CA LEU A 64 9.83 14.65 5.83
C LEU A 64 9.02 14.31 4.57
N ILE A 65 7.78 13.87 4.73
CA ILE A 65 6.90 13.55 3.60
C ILE A 65 6.73 14.76 2.68
N ALA A 66 6.51 15.97 3.22
CA ALA A 66 6.44 17.22 2.46
C ALA A 66 7.72 17.48 1.65
N SER A 67 8.89 17.23 2.24
CA SER A 67 10.18 17.39 1.54
C SER A 67 10.35 16.37 0.41
N LEU A 68 9.89 15.13 0.60
CA LEU A 68 9.92 14.09 -0.42
C LEU A 68 8.99 14.43 -1.59
N VAL A 69 7.74 14.82 -1.29
CA VAL A 69 6.76 15.25 -2.31
C VAL A 69 7.30 16.41 -3.14
N LYS A 70 7.91 17.41 -2.50
CA LYS A 70 8.49 18.56 -3.21
C LYS A 70 9.68 18.20 -4.11
N GLY A 71 10.41 17.15 -3.75
CA GLY A 71 11.61 16.70 -4.47
C GLY A 71 11.33 15.73 -5.62
N LEU A 72 10.08 15.37 -5.89
CA LEU A 72 9.68 14.34 -6.85
C LEU A 72 8.59 14.85 -7.80
N ASP A 73 8.66 14.46 -9.06
CA ASP A 73 7.62 14.70 -10.06
C ASP A 73 6.59 13.56 -10.08
N THR A 74 7.02 12.35 -9.68
CA THR A 74 6.14 11.17 -9.63
C THR A 74 5.12 11.28 -8.49
N PRO A 75 3.82 11.07 -8.75
CA PRO A 75 2.80 11.05 -7.72
C PRO A 75 3.12 10.07 -6.59
N ILE A 76 2.74 10.45 -5.36
CA ILE A 76 3.00 9.64 -4.16
C ILE A 76 1.69 9.31 -3.47
N GLN A 77 1.50 8.04 -3.09
CA GLN A 77 0.48 7.64 -2.12
C GLN A 77 1.14 7.35 -0.76
N VAL A 78 0.49 7.81 0.31
CA VAL A 78 1.05 7.72 1.68
C VAL A 78 0.08 7.00 2.61
N GLY A 79 0.58 5.98 3.31
CA GLY A 79 -0.11 5.30 4.40
C GLY A 79 0.61 5.43 5.73
N GLY A 80 0.05 4.78 6.75
CA GLY A 80 0.66 4.70 8.09
C GLY A 80 0.00 5.63 9.12
N GLY A 81 -0.93 5.09 9.93
CA GLY A 81 -1.50 5.75 11.12
C GLY A 81 -2.33 7.00 10.87
N ILE A 82 -2.98 7.15 9.72
CA ILE A 82 -3.92 8.23 9.43
C ILE A 82 -5.22 7.93 10.19
N ARG A 83 -5.63 8.84 11.10
CA ARG A 83 -6.76 8.62 12.02
C ARG A 83 -7.74 9.77 12.09
N THR A 84 -7.42 10.93 11.53
CA THR A 84 -8.27 12.12 11.56
C THR A 84 -8.36 12.77 10.20
N GLU A 85 -9.47 13.49 9.96
CA GLU A 85 -9.65 14.26 8.75
C GLU A 85 -8.57 15.34 8.57
N ALA A 86 -8.13 15.97 9.67
CA ALA A 86 -7.06 16.96 9.62
C ALA A 86 -5.76 16.37 9.03
N GLN A 87 -5.44 15.12 9.37
CA GLN A 87 -4.26 14.43 8.80
C GLN A 87 -4.44 14.11 7.32
N VAL A 88 -5.66 13.79 6.88
CA VAL A 88 -5.97 13.60 5.45
C VAL A 88 -5.78 14.92 4.71
N SER A 89 -6.40 16.01 5.21
CA SER A 89 -6.25 17.36 4.62
C SER A 89 -4.80 17.78 4.51
N GLU A 90 -4.04 17.67 5.61
CA GLU A 90 -2.63 18.04 5.67
C GLU A 90 -1.80 17.28 4.61
N LEU A 91 -1.99 15.96 4.49
CA LEU A 91 -1.25 15.17 3.50
C LEU A 91 -1.61 15.56 2.05
N LEU A 92 -2.88 15.79 1.77
CA LEU A 92 -3.32 16.22 0.43
C LEU A 92 -2.82 17.65 0.11
N GLU A 93 -2.84 18.56 1.08
CA GLU A 93 -2.37 19.95 0.93
C GLU A 93 -0.86 20.05 0.65
N ILE A 94 -0.05 19.15 1.22
CA ILE A 94 1.39 19.08 0.91
C ILE A 94 1.69 18.41 -0.44
N GLY A 95 0.67 17.95 -1.17
CA GLY A 95 0.79 17.40 -2.52
C GLY A 95 0.84 15.87 -2.60
N VAL A 96 0.52 15.14 -1.52
CA VAL A 96 0.28 13.69 -1.60
C VAL A 96 -0.91 13.45 -2.52
N SER A 97 -0.74 12.61 -3.53
CA SER A 97 -1.79 12.35 -4.53
C SER A 97 -2.91 11.44 -3.99
N ARG A 98 -2.60 10.58 -3.02
CA ARG A 98 -3.56 9.64 -2.42
C ARG A 98 -3.17 9.27 -1.01
N VAL A 99 -4.12 9.27 -0.09
CA VAL A 99 -3.96 8.76 1.27
C VAL A 99 -4.41 7.31 1.36
N VAL A 100 -3.64 6.48 2.06
CA VAL A 100 -3.90 5.04 2.21
C VAL A 100 -4.42 4.78 3.61
N ILE A 101 -5.65 4.30 3.71
CA ILE A 101 -6.39 4.10 4.96
C ILE A 101 -6.60 2.60 5.20
N GLY A 102 -6.02 2.07 6.27
CA GLY A 102 -6.18 0.67 6.68
C GLY A 102 -7.18 0.50 7.82
N SER A 103 -6.69 0.19 9.02
CA SER A 103 -7.49 -0.18 10.20
C SER A 103 -8.68 0.74 10.51
N LEU A 104 -8.56 2.02 10.20
CA LEU A 104 -9.66 2.98 10.47
C LEU A 104 -10.89 2.70 9.60
N ALA A 105 -10.71 2.21 8.37
CA ALA A 105 -11.84 1.85 7.50
C ALA A 105 -12.67 0.68 8.08
N VAL A 106 -12.04 -0.17 8.88
CA VAL A 106 -12.73 -1.25 9.60
C VAL A 106 -13.41 -0.75 10.87
N ASN A 107 -12.67 0.07 11.66
CA ASN A 107 -13.10 0.50 13.00
C ASN A 107 -14.11 1.64 12.96
N GLU A 108 -13.96 2.58 12.03
CA GLU A 108 -14.78 3.80 11.90
C GLU A 108 -15.18 4.03 10.42
N PRO A 109 -15.93 3.10 9.81
CA PRO A 109 -16.23 3.15 8.38
C PRO A 109 -17.01 4.41 7.98
N GLU A 110 -17.95 4.89 8.80
CA GLU A 110 -18.73 6.09 8.51
C GLU A 110 -17.85 7.35 8.44
N LEU A 111 -16.84 7.44 9.32
CA LEU A 111 -15.88 8.53 9.26
C LEU A 111 -15.08 8.47 7.95
N VAL A 112 -14.56 7.30 7.58
CA VAL A 112 -13.78 7.15 6.34
C VAL A 112 -14.65 7.37 5.10
N LYS A 113 -15.92 6.91 5.09
CA LYS A 113 -16.88 7.21 4.02
C LYS A 113 -17.10 8.71 3.84
N SER A 114 -17.16 9.48 4.93
CA SER A 114 -17.26 10.93 4.84
C SER A 114 -16.09 11.59 4.11
N TRP A 115 -14.88 10.98 4.22
CA TRP A 115 -13.69 11.45 3.50
C TRP A 115 -13.77 11.15 2.01
N PHE A 116 -14.34 9.99 1.60
CA PHE A 116 -14.61 9.72 0.18
C PHE A 116 -15.55 10.77 -0.42
N LEU A 117 -16.61 11.14 0.30
CA LEU A 117 -17.56 12.17 -0.15
C LEU A 117 -16.90 13.56 -0.23
N LYS A 118 -15.98 13.86 0.68
CA LYS A 118 -15.32 15.17 0.75
C LYS A 118 -14.16 15.33 -0.25
N TYR A 119 -13.28 14.32 -0.33
CA TYR A 119 -12.03 14.41 -1.09
C TYR A 119 -12.08 13.67 -2.43
N GLY A 120 -13.11 12.87 -2.64
CA GLY A 120 -13.29 12.07 -3.84
C GLY A 120 -12.54 10.74 -3.82
N SER A 121 -12.98 9.83 -4.67
CA SER A 121 -12.49 8.44 -4.73
C SER A 121 -11.05 8.31 -5.23
N ASP A 122 -10.53 9.30 -5.94
CA ASP A 122 -9.14 9.28 -6.42
C ASP A 122 -8.12 9.65 -5.34
N ALA A 123 -8.56 10.39 -4.31
CA ALA A 123 -7.70 10.84 -3.21
C ALA A 123 -7.49 9.76 -2.12
N ILE A 124 -8.28 8.69 -2.12
CA ILE A 124 -8.28 7.67 -1.05
C ILE A 124 -8.06 6.28 -1.63
N CYS A 125 -7.19 5.51 -0.99
CA CYS A 125 -7.01 4.08 -1.21
C CYS A 125 -7.28 3.33 0.08
N LEU A 126 -8.10 2.28 0.06
CA LEU A 126 -8.24 1.40 1.22
C LEU A 126 -7.09 0.39 1.25
N ALA A 127 -6.48 0.19 2.42
CA ALA A 127 -5.55 -0.90 2.66
C ALA A 127 -6.29 -2.03 3.38
N LEU A 128 -6.47 -3.14 2.68
CA LEU A 128 -7.18 -4.32 3.13
C LEU A 128 -6.18 -5.46 3.31
N ASP A 129 -5.46 -5.44 4.43
CA ASP A 129 -4.51 -6.50 4.78
C ASP A 129 -5.30 -7.70 5.29
N VAL A 130 -5.19 -8.85 4.64
CA VAL A 130 -6.06 -10.00 4.90
C VAL A 130 -5.31 -11.19 5.47
N ASN A 131 -5.96 -11.86 6.43
CA ASN A 131 -5.70 -13.24 6.81
C ASN A 131 -6.77 -14.12 6.15
N ILE A 132 -6.33 -15.14 5.42
CA ILE A 132 -7.23 -16.12 4.81
C ILE A 132 -7.32 -17.32 5.73
N ASN A 133 -8.51 -17.57 6.27
CA ASN A 133 -8.75 -18.70 7.16
C ASN A 133 -8.97 -20.02 6.38
N ASP A 134 -9.12 -21.13 7.11
CA ASP A 134 -9.31 -22.47 6.51
C ASP A 134 -10.61 -22.61 5.71
N GLN A 135 -11.59 -21.73 5.93
CA GLN A 135 -12.83 -21.64 5.15
C GLN A 135 -12.69 -20.78 3.89
N GLY A 136 -11.51 -20.17 3.65
CA GLY A 136 -11.25 -19.26 2.54
C GLY A 136 -11.77 -17.84 2.74
N GLU A 137 -12.25 -17.49 3.94
CA GLU A 137 -12.70 -16.13 4.24
C GLU A 137 -11.49 -15.20 4.41
N LYS A 138 -11.56 -14.04 3.77
CA LYS A 138 -10.52 -13.00 3.78
C LYS A 138 -10.79 -12.00 4.89
N ILE A 139 -10.36 -12.33 6.11
CA ILE A 139 -10.58 -11.50 7.30
C ILE A 139 -9.58 -10.34 7.29
N VAL A 140 -10.10 -9.11 7.29
CA VAL A 140 -9.25 -7.91 7.28
C VAL A 140 -8.66 -7.70 8.68
N ALA A 141 -7.34 -7.57 8.73
CA ALA A 141 -6.59 -7.33 9.95
C ALA A 141 -6.56 -5.83 10.29
N VAL A 142 -6.47 -5.54 11.58
CA VAL A 142 -6.35 -4.18 12.12
C VAL A 142 -5.18 -4.09 13.10
N SER A 143 -4.83 -2.86 13.53
CA SER A 143 -3.82 -2.62 14.56
C SER A 143 -2.43 -3.16 14.22
N GLY A 144 -1.98 -3.01 12.96
CA GLY A 144 -0.69 -3.55 12.51
C GLY A 144 -0.66 -5.08 12.54
N TRP A 145 -1.77 -5.71 12.14
CA TRP A 145 -1.97 -7.15 12.01
C TRP A 145 -2.07 -7.92 13.35
N GLN A 146 -2.19 -7.20 14.46
CA GLN A 146 -2.23 -7.82 15.82
C GLN A 146 -3.60 -8.40 16.18
N SER A 147 -4.66 -8.03 15.45
CA SER A 147 -6.02 -8.53 15.67
C SER A 147 -6.80 -8.58 14.36
N GLY A 148 -7.75 -9.53 14.27
CA GLY A 148 -8.74 -9.54 13.20
C GLY A 148 -9.78 -8.44 13.42
N GLY A 149 -10.14 -7.71 12.34
CA GLY A 149 -11.15 -6.65 12.40
C GLY A 149 -12.60 -7.16 12.43
N GLY A 150 -12.80 -8.48 12.42
CA GLY A 150 -14.14 -9.09 12.40
C GLY A 150 -14.94 -8.87 11.11
N LYS A 151 -14.40 -8.11 10.13
CA LYS A 151 -15.01 -7.89 8.82
C LYS A 151 -14.22 -8.62 7.73
N THR A 152 -14.92 -9.14 6.74
CA THR A 152 -14.30 -9.71 5.54
C THR A 152 -13.97 -8.61 4.53
N LEU A 153 -13.05 -8.89 3.60
CA LEU A 153 -12.74 -8.02 2.47
C LEU A 153 -14.02 -7.68 1.70
N GLU A 154 -14.83 -8.68 1.39
CA GLU A 154 -16.08 -8.54 0.63
C GLU A 154 -17.07 -7.61 1.32
N SER A 155 -17.21 -7.72 2.65
CA SER A 155 -18.12 -6.87 3.42
C SER A 155 -17.68 -5.40 3.41
N LEU A 156 -16.37 -5.15 3.52
CA LEU A 156 -15.81 -3.79 3.43
C LEU A 156 -15.93 -3.22 2.01
N VAL A 157 -15.64 -4.01 1.00
CA VAL A 157 -15.81 -3.59 -0.41
C VAL A 157 -17.25 -3.17 -0.66
N ALA A 158 -18.24 -3.99 -0.28
CA ALA A 158 -19.65 -3.67 -0.44
C ALA A 158 -20.03 -2.37 0.29
N GLU A 159 -19.52 -2.18 1.50
CA GLU A 159 -19.75 -0.98 2.31
C GLU A 159 -19.18 0.28 1.66
N PHE A 160 -17.95 0.24 1.12
CA PHE A 160 -17.29 1.39 0.52
C PHE A 160 -17.65 1.63 -0.96
N GLN A 161 -18.18 0.64 -1.67
CA GLN A 161 -18.75 0.87 -3.01
C GLN A 161 -19.90 1.88 -2.98
N THR A 162 -20.63 1.99 -1.87
CA THR A 162 -21.71 2.99 -1.70
C THR A 162 -21.23 4.45 -1.78
N VAL A 163 -19.93 4.69 -1.57
CA VAL A 163 -19.30 6.01 -1.66
C VAL A 163 -18.24 6.09 -2.77
N GLY A 164 -18.28 5.14 -3.70
CA GLY A 164 -17.44 5.13 -4.90
C GLY A 164 -16.01 4.63 -4.67
N LEU A 165 -15.82 3.56 -3.88
CA LEU A 165 -14.51 2.91 -3.75
C LEU A 165 -13.88 2.64 -5.13
N LYS A 166 -12.74 3.25 -5.40
CA LYS A 166 -12.03 3.16 -6.67
C LYS A 166 -10.65 2.50 -6.57
N HIS A 167 -9.94 2.71 -5.46
CA HIS A 167 -8.60 2.21 -5.24
C HIS A 167 -8.52 1.39 -3.95
N ALA A 168 -8.01 0.18 -4.05
CA ALA A 168 -7.75 -0.67 -2.89
C ALA A 168 -6.40 -1.39 -3.03
N LEU A 169 -5.62 -1.37 -1.95
CA LEU A 169 -4.42 -2.15 -1.75
C LEU A 169 -4.79 -3.39 -0.96
N VAL A 170 -4.38 -4.56 -1.40
CA VAL A 170 -4.62 -5.82 -0.68
C VAL A 170 -3.31 -6.53 -0.44
N THR A 171 -3.05 -6.89 0.82
CA THR A 171 -1.89 -7.67 1.23
C THR A 171 -2.35 -9.00 1.83
N ASP A 172 -1.90 -10.12 1.29
CA ASP A 172 -1.94 -11.39 2.03
C ASP A 172 -0.83 -11.35 3.08
N ILE A 173 -1.20 -11.19 4.35
CA ILE A 173 -0.26 -11.01 5.47
C ILE A 173 0.72 -12.19 5.57
N SER A 174 0.27 -13.41 5.23
CA SER A 174 1.11 -14.61 5.27
C SER A 174 2.28 -14.57 4.28
N ARG A 175 2.21 -13.70 3.27
CA ARG A 175 3.20 -13.54 2.21
C ARG A 175 4.13 -12.35 2.41
N ASP A 176 3.69 -11.31 3.15
CA ASP A 176 4.47 -10.06 3.22
C ASP A 176 5.84 -10.26 3.86
N GLY A 177 6.85 -9.67 3.22
CA GLY A 177 8.26 -9.77 3.62
C GLY A 177 8.91 -11.14 3.44
N THR A 178 8.17 -12.17 2.99
CA THR A 178 8.68 -13.56 2.91
C THR A 178 9.48 -13.86 1.66
N LEU A 179 9.30 -13.09 0.56
CA LEU A 179 9.88 -13.39 -0.77
C LEU A 179 9.48 -14.78 -1.30
N LYS A 180 8.24 -15.24 -1.05
CA LYS A 180 7.73 -16.56 -1.46
C LYS A 180 6.68 -16.48 -2.57
N GLY A 181 6.62 -15.37 -3.29
CA GLY A 181 5.62 -15.08 -4.30
C GLY A 181 4.31 -14.53 -3.71
N ALA A 182 3.55 -13.81 -4.54
CA ALA A 182 2.26 -13.24 -4.20
C ALA A 182 1.15 -14.29 -4.19
N ASN A 183 0.02 -13.98 -3.57
CA ASN A 183 -1.17 -14.80 -3.63
C ASN A 183 -1.99 -14.50 -4.90
N ASN A 184 -1.56 -15.05 -6.05
CA ASN A 184 -2.18 -14.76 -7.34
C ASN A 184 -3.66 -15.18 -7.41
N ALA A 185 -4.04 -16.25 -6.69
CA ALA A 185 -5.42 -16.72 -6.64
C ALA A 185 -6.35 -15.68 -5.97
N LEU A 186 -5.88 -15.04 -4.90
CA LEU A 186 -6.59 -13.94 -4.24
C LEU A 186 -6.84 -12.79 -5.24
N TYR A 187 -5.81 -12.34 -5.96
CA TYR A 187 -5.96 -11.21 -6.89
C TYR A 187 -6.81 -11.57 -8.09
N GLN A 188 -6.74 -12.80 -8.60
CA GLN A 188 -7.60 -13.27 -9.68
C GLN A 188 -9.08 -13.26 -9.26
N GLU A 189 -9.37 -13.72 -8.06
CA GLU A 189 -10.74 -13.74 -7.52
C GLU A 189 -11.30 -12.33 -7.35
N ILE A 190 -10.59 -11.44 -6.63
CA ILE A 190 -11.10 -10.09 -6.35
C ILE A 190 -11.18 -9.22 -7.59
N SER A 191 -10.25 -9.35 -8.54
CA SER A 191 -10.29 -8.60 -9.81
C SER A 191 -11.44 -9.02 -10.69
N ALA A 192 -11.77 -10.32 -10.71
CA ALA A 192 -12.92 -10.83 -11.46
C ALA A 192 -14.26 -10.46 -10.79
N THR A 193 -14.31 -10.45 -9.44
CA THR A 193 -15.53 -10.16 -8.67
C THR A 193 -15.85 -8.66 -8.66
N TYR A 194 -14.82 -7.81 -8.60
CA TYR A 194 -14.96 -6.35 -8.48
C TYR A 194 -14.12 -5.63 -9.54
N PRO A 195 -14.50 -5.71 -10.84
CA PRO A 195 -13.69 -5.21 -11.95
C PRO A 195 -13.56 -3.68 -11.99
N ASP A 196 -14.44 -2.95 -11.32
CA ASP A 196 -14.42 -1.48 -11.27
C ASP A 196 -13.44 -0.91 -10.23
N ILE A 197 -12.83 -1.77 -9.40
CA ILE A 197 -11.85 -1.37 -8.39
C ILE A 197 -10.43 -1.57 -8.93
N ASN A 198 -9.62 -0.52 -8.80
CA ASN A 198 -8.19 -0.58 -9.10
C ASN A 198 -7.44 -1.28 -7.97
N TRP A 199 -7.24 -2.58 -8.12
CA TRP A 199 -6.55 -3.42 -7.15
C TRP A 199 -5.04 -3.26 -7.23
N GLN A 200 -4.42 -2.97 -6.08
CA GLN A 200 -2.97 -2.93 -5.89
C GLN A 200 -2.57 -4.16 -5.07
N ALA A 201 -1.90 -5.11 -5.71
CA ALA A 201 -1.36 -6.30 -5.05
C ALA A 201 -0.14 -5.95 -4.20
N SER A 202 -0.01 -6.56 -3.03
CA SER A 202 1.11 -6.34 -2.11
C SER A 202 1.51 -7.62 -1.40
N GLY A 203 2.81 -7.73 -1.06
CA GLY A 203 3.37 -8.82 -0.28
C GLY A 203 3.92 -9.98 -1.12
N GLY A 204 5.07 -10.52 -0.69
CA GLY A 204 5.65 -11.76 -1.19
C GLY A 204 6.52 -11.66 -2.44
N ILE A 205 6.47 -10.59 -3.22
CA ILE A 205 7.18 -10.44 -4.49
C ILE A 205 8.68 -10.64 -4.31
N ALA A 206 9.26 -11.55 -5.12
CA ALA A 206 10.67 -11.91 -5.11
C ALA A 206 11.33 -11.82 -6.48
N THR A 207 10.61 -12.14 -7.55
CA THR A 207 11.15 -12.29 -8.91
C THR A 207 10.32 -11.56 -9.96
N LEU A 208 10.83 -11.42 -11.17
CA LEU A 208 10.09 -10.85 -12.31
C LEU A 208 8.96 -11.77 -12.78
N GLU A 209 9.08 -13.07 -12.55
CA GLU A 209 8.00 -14.05 -12.79
C GLU A 209 6.82 -13.78 -11.86
N ASP A 210 7.07 -13.40 -10.58
CA ASP A 210 6.02 -13.01 -9.66
C ASP A 210 5.29 -11.75 -10.16
N VAL A 211 6.02 -10.76 -10.69
CA VAL A 211 5.46 -9.53 -11.28
C VAL A 211 4.53 -9.88 -12.44
N THR A 212 4.99 -10.76 -13.34
CA THR A 212 4.19 -11.23 -14.48
C THR A 212 2.95 -12.01 -14.02
N ALA A 213 3.08 -12.86 -13.01
CA ALA A 213 1.98 -13.65 -12.47
C ALA A 213 0.89 -12.76 -11.83
N VAL A 214 1.29 -11.73 -11.07
CA VAL A 214 0.34 -10.75 -10.50
C VAL A 214 -0.37 -9.97 -11.60
N LYS A 215 0.35 -9.53 -12.66
CA LYS A 215 -0.30 -8.89 -13.81
C LYS A 215 -1.37 -9.78 -14.42
N ASN A 216 -1.04 -11.06 -14.65
CA ASN A 216 -1.95 -12.02 -15.26
C ASN A 216 -3.15 -12.38 -14.36
N SER A 217 -3.07 -12.10 -13.06
CA SER A 217 -4.21 -12.26 -12.14
C SER A 217 -5.26 -11.14 -12.25
N GLY A 218 -5.01 -10.10 -13.06
CA GLY A 218 -5.96 -9.00 -13.29
C GLY A 218 -5.78 -7.81 -12.34
N ALA A 219 -4.81 -7.84 -11.42
CA ALA A 219 -4.50 -6.67 -10.59
C ALA A 219 -4.05 -5.48 -11.45
N ASN A 220 -4.47 -4.26 -11.09
CA ASN A 220 -4.14 -3.03 -11.82
C ASN A 220 -2.76 -2.47 -11.45
N GLY A 221 -2.25 -2.82 -10.28
CA GLY A 221 -0.94 -2.42 -9.80
C GLY A 221 -0.33 -3.44 -8.85
N ILE A 222 0.98 -3.30 -8.63
CA ILE A 222 1.74 -4.14 -7.72
C ILE A 222 2.69 -3.26 -6.89
N ILE A 223 2.59 -3.38 -5.57
CA ILE A 223 3.48 -2.70 -4.63
C ILE A 223 4.67 -3.59 -4.34
N ILE A 224 5.86 -3.06 -4.59
CA ILE A 224 7.12 -3.79 -4.43
C ILE A 224 8.05 -3.01 -3.50
N GLY A 225 8.32 -3.56 -2.32
CA GLY A 225 9.23 -2.96 -1.34
C GLY A 225 10.55 -3.72 -1.27
N LYS A 226 10.58 -4.81 -0.48
CA LYS A 226 11.80 -5.55 -0.11
C LYS A 226 12.64 -5.98 -1.30
N ALA A 227 12.04 -6.55 -2.35
CA ALA A 227 12.77 -7.05 -3.51
C ALA A 227 13.59 -5.95 -4.21
N LEU A 228 13.03 -4.73 -4.32
CA LEU A 228 13.73 -3.57 -4.89
C LEU A 228 14.82 -3.04 -3.94
N LEU A 229 14.57 -2.99 -2.63
CA LEU A 229 15.56 -2.53 -1.66
C LEU A 229 16.79 -3.43 -1.55
N ILE A 230 16.65 -4.73 -1.79
CA ILE A 230 17.76 -5.69 -1.81
C ILE A 230 18.25 -6.00 -3.22
N ASN A 231 17.83 -5.22 -4.22
CA ASN A 231 18.27 -5.30 -5.62
C ASN A 231 18.08 -6.69 -6.25
N GLN A 232 16.95 -7.37 -6.00
CA GLN A 232 16.61 -8.61 -6.71
C GLN A 232 16.38 -8.35 -8.20
N PHE A 233 15.76 -7.23 -8.50
CA PHE A 233 15.56 -6.67 -9.84
C PHE A 233 15.33 -5.15 -9.72
N THR A 234 15.34 -4.46 -10.83
CA THR A 234 15.13 -3.01 -10.92
C THR A 234 13.65 -2.68 -11.21
N VAL A 235 13.25 -1.42 -10.93
CA VAL A 235 11.92 -0.92 -11.31
C VAL A 235 11.72 -0.99 -12.82
N LYS A 236 12.76 -0.66 -13.59
CA LYS A 236 12.72 -0.73 -15.05
C LYS A 236 12.42 -2.13 -15.56
N GLU A 237 13.14 -3.15 -15.07
CA GLU A 237 12.89 -4.56 -15.43
C GLU A 237 11.47 -5.00 -15.04
N ALA A 238 10.97 -4.58 -13.86
CA ALA A 238 9.61 -4.86 -13.45
C ALA A 238 8.57 -4.21 -14.38
N ILE A 239 8.81 -2.97 -14.86
CA ILE A 239 7.95 -2.29 -15.82
C ILE A 239 7.93 -3.03 -17.17
N GLU A 240 9.06 -3.55 -17.63
CA GLU A 240 9.14 -4.34 -18.85
C GLU A 240 8.29 -5.64 -18.76
N CYS A 241 8.16 -6.23 -17.57
CA CYS A 241 7.27 -7.36 -17.31
C CYS A 241 5.79 -6.95 -17.16
N TRP A 242 5.50 -5.65 -17.13
CA TRP A 242 4.14 -5.09 -16.97
C TRP A 242 3.78 -4.19 -18.16
N PRO A 243 3.79 -4.66 -19.41
CA PRO A 243 3.41 -3.83 -20.55
C PRO A 243 1.96 -3.39 -20.40
N ASN A 244 1.72 -2.09 -20.57
CA ASN A 244 0.38 -1.56 -20.73
C ASN A 244 -0.19 -2.13 -22.04
N ALA A 245 -1.34 -2.80 -21.97
CA ALA A 245 -2.08 -3.26 -23.14
C ALA A 245 -2.76 -2.05 -23.80
#